data_5ca5d04f73a83a2e40b4d9e23e605cd9
#
_entry.id   5ca5d04f73a83a2e40b4d9e23e605cd9
#
_cell.length_a   1.000
_cell.length_b   1.000
_cell.length_c   1.000
_cell.angle_alpha   90.00
_cell.angle_beta   90.00
_cell.angle_gamma   90.00
#
_symmetry.space_group_name_H-M   'P 1'
#
loop_
_entity.id
_entity.type
_entity.pdbx_description
1 polymer ?
#
loop_
_entity_poly.entity_id
_entity_poly.type
_entity_poly.pdbx_seq_one_letter_code
_entity_poly.pdbx_strand_id
1 'polypeptide(L)'
;MADKNIYITDVVDVDELQTLQDNWAKATDLAFVTVDVKGEPITSYSNFTPFCEKLRQTDKYRERCYYCDACGGRKARKVGRAYVYVCHAGLIDFSIPIMIQGQYVGSIQAGQVTSKDFEDLKPVMALSEDWQQDEDLLRLHGEVSVMTVEKIKAVAQTICDSYNYSLEKEYTNKVRSELREKQYRIMKEEKLRIEMEKSLRDIELKALHYQINPHFLFNVLNTIGRLAFFENAKMTEDVIYSFSDMMRYLLQSSSDPLTLMSSEVTHVNNYLKIQKIRLGSRLQYEIDIPEHYMGVKLPFLAMTTIVENSVKYAVENRADGGKISVSARDDGKDLFLCIEDNGDGMSKDKIVNILRGDAYSDKKDGSVGIYNVNTRLTHYFGNEYALDIESANKPGEGTRVTIRVPLML
;
A
#
# COMPACT_ATOMS: atom_id res chain seq x y z
N MET A 1 6.33 -25.36 -13.55
CA MET A 1 5.43 -24.52 -14.35
C MET A 1 5.34 -25.19 -15.69
N ALA A 2 4.15 -25.65 -16.12
CA ALA A 2 3.98 -26.29 -17.40
C ALA A 2 4.33 -25.30 -18.52
N ASP A 3 5.19 -25.71 -19.45
CA ASP A 3 5.50 -24.97 -20.68
C ASP A 3 4.19 -24.70 -21.43
N LYS A 4 3.67 -23.48 -21.29
CA LYS A 4 2.52 -23.04 -22.06
C LYS A 4 3.04 -22.75 -23.46
N ASN A 5 2.64 -23.54 -24.46
CA ASN A 5 2.96 -23.21 -25.86
C ASN A 5 2.43 -21.78 -26.15
N ILE A 6 3.34 -20.87 -26.44
CA ILE A 6 3.01 -19.49 -26.81
C ILE A 6 2.83 -19.45 -28.33
N TYR A 7 1.70 -18.94 -28.80
CA TYR A 7 1.45 -18.67 -30.20
C TYR A 7 1.65 -17.17 -30.49
N ILE A 8 2.01 -16.82 -31.74
CA ILE A 8 2.17 -15.41 -32.14
C ILE A 8 0.89 -14.62 -31.81
N THR A 9 -0.27 -15.19 -32.09
CA THR A 9 -1.59 -14.59 -31.87
C THR A 9 -1.93 -14.35 -30.41
N ASP A 10 -1.20 -14.95 -29.45
CA ASP A 10 -1.38 -14.68 -28.01
C ASP A 10 -0.69 -13.39 -27.57
N VAL A 11 0.25 -12.89 -28.37
CA VAL A 11 1.16 -11.81 -27.99
C VAL A 11 0.97 -10.56 -28.84
N VAL A 12 0.73 -10.75 -30.14
CA VAL A 12 0.63 -9.67 -31.12
C VAL A 12 -0.71 -9.72 -31.84
N ASP A 13 -1.31 -8.56 -32.05
CA ASP A 13 -2.47 -8.43 -32.90
C ASP A 13 -2.09 -8.70 -34.37
N VAL A 14 -2.83 -9.59 -35.03
CA VAL A 14 -2.57 -9.97 -36.41
C VAL A 14 -2.70 -8.78 -37.37
N ASP A 15 -3.62 -7.85 -37.10
CA ASP A 15 -3.82 -6.64 -37.93
C ASP A 15 -2.65 -5.66 -37.80
N GLU A 16 -2.10 -5.50 -36.57
CA GLU A 16 -0.88 -4.71 -36.34
C GLU A 16 0.31 -5.35 -37.04
N LEU A 17 0.42 -6.69 -36.96
CA LEU A 17 1.45 -7.46 -37.62
C LEU A 17 1.38 -7.29 -39.14
N GLN A 18 0.18 -7.36 -39.73
CA GLN A 18 -0.05 -7.13 -41.13
C GLN A 18 0.34 -5.70 -41.56
N THR A 19 -0.08 -4.70 -40.77
CA THR A 19 0.26 -3.30 -41.06
C THR A 19 1.77 -3.07 -41.09
N LEU A 20 2.49 -3.66 -40.13
CA LEU A 20 3.94 -3.56 -40.04
C LEU A 20 4.59 -4.25 -41.25
N GLN A 21 4.12 -5.45 -41.59
CA GLN A 21 4.56 -6.22 -42.77
C GLN A 21 4.35 -5.45 -44.09
N ASP A 22 3.19 -4.84 -44.26
CA ASP A 22 2.87 -4.04 -45.45
C ASP A 22 3.78 -2.80 -45.60
N ASN A 23 4.11 -2.17 -44.49
CA ASN A 23 5.06 -1.05 -44.44
C ASN A 23 6.47 -1.48 -44.85
N TRP A 24 6.95 -2.65 -44.34
CA TRP A 24 8.24 -3.20 -44.75
C TRP A 24 8.26 -3.58 -46.23
N ALA A 25 7.17 -4.19 -46.74
CA ALA A 25 7.06 -4.56 -48.13
C ALA A 25 7.16 -3.33 -49.06
N LYS A 26 6.44 -2.23 -48.70
CA LYS A 26 6.51 -0.96 -49.44
C LYS A 26 7.88 -0.28 -49.33
N ALA A 27 8.52 -0.33 -48.15
CA ALA A 27 9.82 0.34 -47.96
C ALA A 27 10.98 -0.34 -48.64
N THR A 28 10.90 -1.66 -48.82
CA THR A 28 12.01 -2.47 -49.37
C THR A 28 11.77 -2.97 -50.79
N ASP A 29 10.54 -2.86 -51.28
CA ASP A 29 10.08 -3.44 -52.55
C ASP A 29 10.24 -4.99 -52.59
N LEU A 30 10.21 -5.65 -51.42
CA LEU A 30 10.28 -7.10 -51.27
C LEU A 30 8.91 -7.67 -50.92
N ALA A 31 8.75 -8.95 -51.24
CA ALA A 31 7.61 -9.72 -50.78
C ALA A 31 7.76 -10.13 -49.29
N PHE A 32 6.64 -10.12 -48.57
CA PHE A 32 6.61 -10.52 -47.14
C PHE A 32 5.39 -11.38 -46.81
N VAL A 33 5.59 -12.32 -45.91
CA VAL A 33 4.53 -13.08 -45.22
C VAL A 33 5.03 -13.54 -43.85
N THR A 34 4.19 -13.47 -42.83
CA THR A 34 4.47 -14.05 -41.53
C THR A 34 3.82 -15.43 -41.45
N VAL A 35 4.62 -16.42 -41.05
CA VAL A 35 4.20 -17.83 -41.00
C VAL A 35 4.40 -18.43 -39.60
N ASP A 36 3.65 -19.47 -39.30
CA ASP A 36 3.79 -20.27 -38.10
C ASP A 36 5.02 -21.18 -38.14
N VAL A 37 5.20 -22.01 -37.12
CA VAL A 37 6.33 -22.99 -37.05
C VAL A 37 6.31 -24.08 -38.13
N LYS A 38 5.12 -24.24 -38.81
CA LYS A 38 4.98 -25.20 -39.91
C LYS A 38 5.14 -24.55 -41.28
N GLY A 39 5.25 -23.22 -41.33
CA GLY A 39 5.34 -22.44 -42.56
C GLY A 39 3.99 -22.04 -43.15
N GLU A 40 2.89 -22.24 -42.39
CA GLU A 40 1.55 -21.84 -42.80
C GLU A 40 1.38 -20.33 -42.55
N PRO A 41 0.81 -19.56 -43.51
CA PRO A 41 0.62 -18.12 -43.37
C PRO A 41 -0.31 -17.75 -42.21
N ILE A 42 0.15 -16.82 -41.35
CA ILE A 42 -0.64 -16.16 -40.30
C ILE A 42 -1.19 -14.82 -40.83
N THR A 43 -0.40 -14.13 -41.67
CA THR A 43 -0.79 -12.88 -42.32
C THR A 43 -1.10 -13.10 -43.78
N SER A 44 -1.78 -12.14 -44.42
CA SER A 44 -1.93 -12.08 -45.85
C SER A 44 -0.60 -11.75 -46.53
N TYR A 45 -0.47 -12.09 -47.81
CA TYR A 45 0.72 -11.79 -48.60
C TYR A 45 0.86 -10.31 -48.87
N SER A 46 2.05 -9.74 -48.66
CA SER A 46 2.36 -8.36 -48.98
C SER A 46 3.38 -8.31 -50.12
N ASN A 47 3.07 -7.60 -51.21
CA ASN A 47 3.93 -7.37 -52.37
C ASN A 47 4.49 -8.64 -53.02
N PHE A 48 3.72 -9.74 -53.05
CA PHE A 48 4.16 -10.99 -53.67
C PHE A 48 4.36 -10.81 -55.18
N THR A 49 5.37 -11.46 -55.69
CA THR A 49 5.63 -11.47 -57.12
C THR A 49 4.56 -12.29 -57.87
N PRO A 50 4.16 -11.87 -59.09
CA PRO A 50 3.21 -12.65 -59.87
C PRO A 50 3.61 -14.09 -60.10
N PHE A 51 4.91 -14.34 -60.17
CA PHE A 51 5.46 -15.71 -60.20
C PHE A 51 5.05 -16.55 -58.97
N CYS A 52 5.33 -16.05 -57.77
CA CYS A 52 5.00 -16.76 -56.54
C CYS A 52 3.49 -16.85 -56.30
N GLU A 53 2.70 -15.84 -56.65
CA GLU A 53 1.26 -15.94 -56.57
C GLU A 53 0.71 -17.03 -57.45
N LYS A 54 1.13 -17.09 -58.74
CA LYS A 54 0.73 -18.14 -59.67
C LYS A 54 1.21 -19.52 -59.25
N LEU A 55 2.45 -19.64 -58.80
CA LEU A 55 3.05 -20.91 -58.32
C LEU A 55 2.26 -21.51 -57.15
N ARG A 56 1.88 -20.67 -56.17
CA ARG A 56 1.12 -21.07 -54.97
C ARG A 56 -0.35 -21.42 -55.26
N GLN A 57 -0.90 -21.16 -56.46
CA GLN A 57 -2.27 -21.57 -56.84
C GLN A 57 -2.35 -23.09 -56.97
N THR A 58 -1.22 -23.78 -57.30
CA THR A 58 -1.16 -25.24 -57.40
C THR A 58 -0.83 -25.85 -56.02
N ASP A 59 -1.62 -26.77 -55.56
CA ASP A 59 -1.48 -27.39 -54.23
C ASP A 59 -0.08 -27.99 -54.01
N LYS A 60 0.40 -28.68 -54.99
CA LYS A 60 1.77 -29.28 -54.98
C LYS A 60 2.84 -28.26 -54.66
N TYR A 61 2.82 -27.09 -55.32
CA TYR A 61 3.84 -26.06 -55.11
C TYR A 61 3.58 -25.25 -53.85
N ARG A 62 2.33 -25.04 -53.49
CA ARG A 62 1.94 -24.37 -52.26
C ARG A 62 2.45 -25.11 -51.02
N GLU A 63 2.27 -26.42 -50.97
CA GLU A 63 2.80 -27.28 -49.88
C GLU A 63 4.32 -27.22 -49.82
N ARG A 64 5.00 -27.24 -50.99
CA ARG A 64 6.46 -27.09 -51.02
C ARG A 64 6.93 -25.71 -50.58
N CYS A 65 6.21 -24.65 -50.92
CA CYS A 65 6.51 -23.28 -50.41
C CYS A 65 6.39 -23.23 -48.89
N TYR A 66 5.29 -23.75 -48.33
CA TYR A 66 5.12 -23.77 -46.86
C TYR A 66 6.19 -24.56 -46.15
N TYR A 67 6.57 -25.73 -46.72
CA TYR A 67 7.67 -26.52 -46.18
C TYR A 67 9.02 -25.80 -46.32
N CYS A 68 9.25 -25.09 -47.40
CA CYS A 68 10.44 -24.26 -47.64
C CYS A 68 10.54 -23.14 -46.60
N ASP A 69 9.39 -22.41 -46.37
CA ASP A 69 9.28 -21.36 -45.39
C ASP A 69 9.58 -21.89 -43.98
N ALA A 70 9.02 -23.04 -43.60
CA ALA A 70 9.31 -23.68 -42.31
C ALA A 70 10.81 -24.10 -42.19
N CYS A 71 11.42 -24.55 -43.28
CA CYS A 71 12.87 -24.88 -43.30
C CYS A 71 13.74 -23.66 -43.09
N GLY A 72 13.40 -22.54 -43.77
CA GLY A 72 14.03 -21.23 -43.59
C GLY A 72 13.95 -20.74 -42.14
N GLY A 73 12.74 -20.75 -41.58
CA GLY A 73 12.49 -20.37 -40.19
C GLY A 73 13.28 -21.19 -39.17
N ARG A 74 13.32 -22.53 -39.35
CA ARG A 74 14.13 -23.39 -38.47
C ARG A 74 15.62 -23.11 -38.58
N LYS A 75 16.13 -22.77 -39.76
CA LYS A 75 17.54 -22.38 -39.95
C LYS A 75 17.81 -21.04 -39.30
N ALA A 76 16.96 -20.03 -39.52
CA ALA A 76 17.06 -18.73 -38.88
C ALA A 76 17.05 -18.83 -37.35
N ARG A 77 16.11 -19.62 -36.77
CA ARG A 77 16.10 -19.94 -35.33
C ARG A 77 17.46 -20.50 -34.86
N LYS A 78 18.02 -21.47 -35.57
CA LYS A 78 19.29 -22.13 -35.17
C LYS A 78 20.45 -21.14 -35.18
N VAL A 79 20.46 -20.20 -36.12
CA VAL A 79 21.51 -19.19 -36.27
C VAL A 79 21.30 -18.02 -35.31
N GLY A 80 20.05 -17.80 -34.82
CA GLY A 80 19.65 -16.69 -33.93
C GLY A 80 19.61 -15.34 -34.63
N ARG A 81 19.53 -15.30 -35.97
CA ARG A 81 19.49 -14.09 -36.80
C ARG A 81 18.81 -14.39 -38.14
N ALA A 82 18.60 -13.35 -38.95
CA ALA A 82 18.09 -13.54 -40.31
C ALA A 82 18.92 -14.55 -41.07
N TYR A 83 18.26 -15.43 -41.84
CA TYR A 83 18.90 -16.46 -42.64
C TYR A 83 18.48 -16.30 -44.10
N VAL A 84 19.45 -15.99 -44.99
CA VAL A 84 19.23 -15.82 -46.43
C VAL A 84 19.52 -17.13 -47.12
N TYR A 85 18.65 -17.56 -48.05
CA TYR A 85 18.74 -18.86 -48.70
C TYR A 85 18.11 -18.81 -50.11
N VAL A 86 18.33 -19.88 -50.85
CA VAL A 86 17.64 -20.11 -52.14
C VAL A 86 16.41 -20.98 -51.89
N CYS A 87 15.21 -20.52 -52.30
CA CYS A 87 13.98 -21.31 -52.17
C CYS A 87 13.91 -22.45 -53.17
N HIS A 88 12.91 -23.35 -53.03
CA HIS A 88 12.80 -24.50 -53.93
C HIS A 88 12.58 -24.15 -55.39
N ALA A 89 12.07 -22.95 -55.68
CA ALA A 89 11.83 -22.45 -57.04
C ALA A 89 12.98 -21.59 -57.61
N GLY A 90 14.12 -21.51 -56.87
CA GLY A 90 15.32 -20.81 -57.34
C GLY A 90 15.39 -19.33 -57.02
N LEU A 91 14.41 -18.77 -56.29
CA LEU A 91 14.45 -17.38 -55.84
C LEU A 91 15.23 -17.27 -54.52
N ILE A 92 15.78 -16.10 -54.24
CA ILE A 92 16.41 -15.75 -53.00
C ILE A 92 15.38 -15.19 -52.05
N ASP A 93 15.27 -15.88 -50.92
CA ASP A 93 14.43 -15.51 -49.80
C ASP A 93 15.26 -15.38 -48.52
N PHE A 94 14.71 -14.73 -47.52
CA PHE A 94 15.25 -14.76 -46.17
C PHE A 94 14.16 -14.98 -45.14
N SER A 95 14.58 -15.59 -44.04
CA SER A 95 13.71 -15.91 -42.92
C SER A 95 14.20 -15.19 -41.66
N ILE A 96 13.31 -14.53 -40.95
CA ILE A 96 13.56 -13.87 -39.66
C ILE A 96 12.83 -14.67 -38.58
N PRO A 97 13.54 -15.23 -37.58
CA PRO A 97 12.91 -16.02 -36.55
C PRO A 97 12.17 -15.07 -35.57
N ILE A 98 10.93 -15.41 -35.24
CA ILE A 98 10.17 -14.74 -34.22
C ILE A 98 10.36 -15.49 -32.90
N MET A 99 11.01 -14.81 -31.95
CA MET A 99 11.35 -15.38 -30.65
C MET A 99 10.60 -14.63 -29.56
N ILE A 100 9.88 -15.36 -28.68
CA ILE A 100 9.20 -14.80 -27.51
C ILE A 100 9.66 -15.59 -26.29
N GLN A 101 10.30 -14.93 -25.33
CA GLN A 101 10.91 -15.57 -24.15
C GLN A 101 11.84 -16.75 -24.48
N GLY A 102 12.60 -16.65 -25.56
CA GLY A 102 13.47 -17.72 -26.02
C GLY A 102 12.76 -18.88 -26.73
N GLN A 103 11.42 -18.84 -26.86
CA GLN A 103 10.65 -19.83 -27.61
C GLN A 103 10.44 -19.36 -29.05
N TYR A 104 10.71 -20.23 -30.02
CA TYR A 104 10.42 -19.98 -31.43
C TYR A 104 8.94 -20.21 -31.71
N VAL A 105 8.24 -19.15 -32.16
CA VAL A 105 6.78 -19.16 -32.37
C VAL A 105 6.39 -19.05 -33.84
N GLY A 106 7.33 -18.73 -34.73
CA GLY A 106 7.12 -18.59 -36.16
C GLY A 106 8.24 -17.78 -36.81
N SER A 107 8.04 -17.36 -38.04
CA SER A 107 9.02 -16.56 -38.77
C SER A 107 8.37 -15.61 -39.78
N ILE A 108 9.06 -14.50 -40.07
CA ILE A 108 8.77 -13.67 -41.22
C ILE A 108 9.58 -14.24 -42.39
N GLN A 109 8.89 -14.49 -43.48
CA GLN A 109 9.47 -14.85 -44.74
C GLN A 109 9.44 -13.67 -45.67
N ALA A 110 10.55 -13.34 -46.29
CA ALA A 110 10.61 -12.21 -47.22
C ALA A 110 11.66 -12.44 -48.31
N GLY A 111 11.54 -11.73 -49.39
CA GLY A 111 12.44 -11.83 -50.54
C GLY A 111 11.74 -11.88 -51.85
N GLN A 112 11.75 -13.04 -52.52
CA GLN A 112 11.25 -13.27 -53.88
C GLN A 112 12.02 -12.44 -54.94
N VAL A 113 13.36 -12.49 -54.83
CA VAL A 113 14.27 -11.80 -55.76
C VAL A 113 15.25 -12.76 -56.36
N THR A 114 15.92 -12.33 -57.44
CA THR A 114 17.05 -13.02 -58.05
C THR A 114 18.35 -12.25 -57.81
N SER A 115 19.52 -12.89 -57.95
CA SER A 115 20.82 -12.21 -57.90
C SER A 115 21.76 -12.81 -58.91
N LYS A 116 22.72 -12.02 -59.38
CA LYS A 116 23.82 -12.50 -60.23
C LYS A 116 24.95 -13.16 -59.41
N ASP A 117 24.99 -12.86 -58.08
CA ASP A 117 26.08 -13.23 -57.17
C ASP A 117 25.61 -14.26 -56.10
N PHE A 118 24.82 -15.26 -56.50
CA PHE A 118 24.20 -16.18 -55.54
C PHE A 118 24.97 -17.50 -55.32
N GLU A 119 26.17 -17.67 -55.89
CA GLU A 119 26.99 -18.91 -55.85
C GLU A 119 27.26 -19.38 -54.41
N ASP A 120 27.36 -18.48 -53.46
CA ASP A 120 27.58 -18.77 -52.03
C ASP A 120 26.30 -19.13 -51.27
N LEU A 121 25.11 -18.93 -51.82
CA LEU A 121 23.87 -19.25 -51.15
C LEU A 121 23.46 -20.70 -51.40
N LYS A 122 23.08 -21.37 -50.30
CA LYS A 122 22.66 -22.78 -50.38
C LYS A 122 21.15 -22.88 -50.43
N PRO A 123 20.60 -23.77 -51.27
CA PRO A 123 19.18 -24.10 -51.18
C PRO A 123 18.80 -24.62 -49.80
N VAL A 124 17.66 -24.19 -49.25
CA VAL A 124 17.16 -24.64 -47.94
C VAL A 124 16.59 -26.06 -48.02
N MET A 125 16.17 -26.46 -49.22
CA MET A 125 15.69 -27.79 -49.59
C MET A 125 15.99 -28.07 -51.06
N ALA A 126 15.62 -29.27 -51.57
CA ALA A 126 15.81 -29.63 -52.97
C ALA A 126 15.07 -28.72 -53.93
N LEU A 127 15.72 -28.28 -54.99
CA LEU A 127 15.11 -27.44 -56.00
C LEU A 127 14.01 -28.19 -56.79
N SER A 128 13.03 -27.48 -57.26
CA SER A 128 11.98 -27.94 -58.16
C SER A 128 12.29 -27.41 -59.55
N GLU A 129 12.45 -28.28 -60.51
CA GLU A 129 12.71 -27.93 -61.92
C GLU A 129 11.48 -28.11 -62.81
N ASP A 130 10.44 -28.80 -62.30
CA ASP A 130 9.22 -29.14 -63.06
C ASP A 130 8.34 -27.93 -63.41
N TRP A 131 8.38 -26.83 -62.63
CA TRP A 131 7.68 -25.61 -62.97
C TRP A 131 8.23 -24.89 -64.24
N GLN A 132 9.49 -25.19 -64.61
CA GLN A 132 10.12 -24.62 -65.82
C GLN A 132 9.51 -25.13 -67.14
N GLN A 133 8.65 -26.14 -67.07
CA GLN A 133 7.87 -26.63 -68.21
C GLN A 133 6.63 -25.79 -68.49
N ASP A 134 6.22 -24.91 -67.58
CA ASP A 134 5.14 -23.96 -67.73
C ASP A 134 5.72 -22.67 -68.31
N GLU A 135 5.37 -22.33 -69.55
CA GLU A 135 5.86 -21.13 -70.26
C GLU A 135 5.52 -19.83 -69.53
N ASP A 136 4.32 -19.77 -68.91
CA ASP A 136 3.92 -18.60 -68.16
C ASP A 136 4.71 -18.42 -66.87
N LEU A 137 4.97 -19.52 -66.12
CA LEU A 137 5.81 -19.46 -64.93
C LEU A 137 7.24 -19.10 -65.28
N LEU A 138 7.76 -19.62 -66.39
CA LEU A 138 9.11 -19.28 -66.83
C LEU A 138 9.24 -17.79 -67.18
N ARG A 139 8.24 -17.23 -67.93
CA ARG A 139 8.19 -15.80 -68.23
C ARG A 139 8.13 -14.96 -66.93
N LEU A 140 7.20 -15.26 -66.03
CA LEU A 140 7.04 -14.54 -64.76
C LEU A 140 8.29 -14.63 -63.87
N HIS A 141 8.99 -15.75 -63.87
CA HIS A 141 10.27 -15.88 -63.16
C HIS A 141 11.34 -14.94 -63.70
N GLY A 142 11.36 -14.73 -65.03
CA GLY A 142 12.29 -13.80 -65.70
C GLY A 142 11.99 -12.31 -65.38
N GLU A 143 10.77 -11.99 -64.95
CA GLU A 143 10.34 -10.63 -64.52
C GLU A 143 10.64 -10.31 -63.06
N VAL A 144 11.12 -11.28 -62.25
CA VAL A 144 11.45 -11.08 -60.85
C VAL A 144 12.62 -10.12 -60.67
N SER A 145 12.49 -9.19 -59.73
CA SER A 145 13.49 -8.16 -59.43
C SER A 145 14.88 -8.77 -59.09
N VAL A 146 15.93 -8.07 -59.56
CA VAL A 146 17.33 -8.48 -59.30
C VAL A 146 17.90 -7.64 -58.14
N MET A 147 18.45 -8.27 -57.10
CA MET A 147 19.07 -7.58 -55.99
C MET A 147 20.40 -8.24 -55.62
N THR A 148 21.41 -7.50 -55.17
CA THR A 148 22.68 -8.07 -54.68
C THR A 148 22.49 -8.79 -53.37
N VAL A 149 23.20 -9.89 -53.18
CA VAL A 149 23.14 -10.70 -51.93
C VAL A 149 23.52 -9.87 -50.71
N GLU A 150 24.48 -8.95 -50.86
CA GLU A 150 24.90 -8.05 -49.80
C GLU A 150 23.71 -7.14 -49.32
N LYS A 151 22.98 -6.57 -50.25
CA LYS A 151 21.79 -5.72 -49.94
C LYS A 151 20.67 -6.54 -49.26
N ILE A 152 20.42 -7.77 -49.76
CA ILE A 152 19.46 -8.70 -49.15
C ILE A 152 19.82 -9.01 -47.69
N LYS A 153 21.11 -9.35 -47.46
CA LYS A 153 21.61 -9.64 -46.08
C LYS A 153 21.46 -8.42 -45.15
N ALA A 154 21.81 -7.22 -45.62
CA ALA A 154 21.68 -6.00 -44.83
C ALA A 154 20.22 -5.69 -44.49
N VAL A 155 19.29 -5.77 -45.46
CA VAL A 155 17.86 -5.58 -45.26
C VAL A 155 17.32 -6.61 -44.26
N ALA A 156 17.65 -7.92 -44.48
CA ALA A 156 17.20 -8.99 -43.62
C ALA A 156 17.62 -8.80 -42.14
N GLN A 157 18.89 -8.41 -41.93
CA GLN A 157 19.40 -8.19 -40.58
C GLN A 157 18.74 -6.95 -39.91
N THR A 158 18.60 -5.83 -40.63
CA THR A 158 17.95 -4.61 -40.11
C THR A 158 16.51 -4.87 -39.67
N ILE A 159 15.76 -5.61 -40.48
CA ILE A 159 14.38 -5.98 -40.16
C ILE A 159 14.37 -6.93 -38.95
N CYS A 160 15.27 -7.92 -38.93
CA CYS A 160 15.39 -8.88 -37.81
C CYS A 160 15.60 -8.16 -36.48
N ASP A 161 16.55 -7.23 -36.41
CA ASP A 161 16.88 -6.50 -35.21
C ASP A 161 15.73 -5.61 -34.75
N SER A 162 15.09 -4.89 -35.68
CA SER A 162 13.97 -3.99 -35.39
C SER A 162 12.72 -4.76 -34.92
N TYR A 163 12.43 -5.87 -35.59
CA TYR A 163 11.22 -6.64 -35.34
C TYR A 163 11.26 -7.37 -33.99
N ASN A 164 12.36 -8.10 -33.75
CA ASN A 164 12.50 -8.82 -32.48
C ASN A 164 12.51 -7.85 -31.28
N TYR A 165 13.16 -6.70 -31.42
CA TYR A 165 13.12 -5.66 -30.37
C TYR A 165 11.70 -5.16 -30.07
N SER A 166 10.90 -4.90 -31.11
CA SER A 166 9.53 -4.43 -30.94
C SER A 166 8.63 -5.47 -30.26
N LEU A 167 8.70 -6.72 -30.72
CA LEU A 167 7.92 -7.83 -30.14
C LEU A 167 8.25 -8.09 -28.67
N GLU A 168 9.53 -8.10 -28.32
CA GLU A 168 9.97 -8.30 -26.93
C GLU A 168 9.50 -7.17 -26.01
N LYS A 169 9.53 -5.93 -26.52
CA LYS A 169 9.02 -4.77 -25.82
C LYS A 169 7.51 -4.85 -25.58
N GLU A 170 6.71 -5.20 -26.57
CA GLU A 170 5.25 -5.35 -26.41
C GLU A 170 4.88 -6.45 -25.43
N TYR A 171 5.51 -7.61 -25.55
CA TYR A 171 5.31 -8.70 -24.58
C TYR A 171 5.64 -8.27 -23.14
N THR A 172 6.79 -7.61 -22.97
CA THR A 172 7.22 -7.11 -21.66
C THR A 172 6.21 -6.11 -21.07
N ASN A 173 5.69 -5.21 -21.91
CA ASN A 173 4.69 -4.23 -21.49
C ASN A 173 3.36 -4.89 -21.09
N LYS A 174 2.90 -5.89 -21.85
CA LYS A 174 1.68 -6.66 -21.52
C LYS A 174 1.80 -7.36 -20.18
N VAL A 175 2.88 -8.12 -19.96
CA VAL A 175 3.14 -8.81 -18.69
C VAL A 175 3.24 -7.83 -17.52
N ARG A 176 3.91 -6.68 -17.73
CA ARG A 176 4.03 -5.64 -16.70
C ARG A 176 2.67 -5.02 -16.35
N SER A 177 1.80 -4.82 -17.34
CA SER A 177 0.44 -4.32 -17.13
C SER A 177 -0.40 -5.30 -16.30
N GLU A 178 -0.39 -6.59 -16.65
CA GLU A 178 -1.11 -7.64 -15.92
C GLU A 178 -0.63 -7.77 -14.46
N LEU A 179 0.69 -7.70 -14.25
CA LEU A 179 1.28 -7.71 -12.91
C LEU A 179 0.84 -6.51 -12.06
N ARG A 180 0.81 -5.30 -12.66
CA ARG A 180 0.36 -4.09 -11.96
C ARG A 180 -1.11 -4.19 -11.56
N GLU A 181 -1.95 -4.69 -12.43
CA GLU A 181 -3.38 -4.88 -12.13
C GLU A 181 -3.59 -5.87 -10.98
N LYS A 182 -2.85 -6.97 -11.00
CA LYS A 182 -2.89 -7.97 -9.93
C LYS A 182 -2.41 -7.41 -8.59
N GLN A 183 -1.31 -6.65 -8.60
CA GLN A 183 -0.79 -5.98 -7.39
C GLN A 183 -1.79 -4.96 -6.84
N TYR A 184 -2.43 -4.18 -7.70
CA TYR A 184 -3.45 -3.21 -7.29
C TYR A 184 -4.65 -3.89 -6.62
N ARG A 185 -5.13 -5.02 -7.15
CA ARG A 185 -6.22 -5.80 -6.52
C ARG A 185 -5.83 -6.29 -5.12
N ILE A 186 -4.64 -6.90 -5.00
CA ILE A 186 -4.15 -7.41 -3.70
C ILE A 186 -4.06 -6.26 -2.68
N MET A 187 -3.50 -5.13 -3.05
CA MET A 187 -3.38 -3.97 -2.15
C MET A 187 -4.74 -3.41 -1.72
N LYS A 188 -5.74 -3.40 -2.62
CA LYS A 188 -7.11 -2.98 -2.30
C LYS A 188 -7.79 -3.94 -1.32
N GLU A 189 -7.63 -5.25 -1.52
CA GLU A 189 -8.18 -6.27 -0.62
C GLU A 189 -7.54 -6.20 0.77
N GLU A 190 -6.23 -6.00 0.84
CA GLU A 190 -5.50 -5.88 2.10
C GLU A 190 -5.92 -4.62 2.88
N LYS A 191 -6.08 -3.48 2.20
CA LYS A 191 -6.61 -2.26 2.82
C LYS A 191 -8.00 -2.46 3.41
N LEU A 192 -8.89 -3.09 2.66
CA LEU A 192 -10.25 -3.39 3.14
C LEU A 192 -10.22 -4.32 4.36
N ARG A 193 -9.33 -5.32 4.36
CA ARG A 193 -9.17 -6.24 5.50
C ARG A 193 -8.74 -5.49 6.77
N ILE A 194 -7.75 -4.60 6.65
CA ILE A 194 -7.27 -3.79 7.78
C ILE A 194 -8.39 -2.89 8.34
N GLU A 195 -9.18 -2.26 7.46
CA GLU A 195 -10.32 -1.43 7.87
C GLU A 195 -11.40 -2.26 8.60
N MET A 196 -11.69 -3.48 8.11
CA MET A 196 -12.63 -4.40 8.77
C MET A 196 -12.11 -4.87 10.13
N GLU A 197 -10.84 -5.26 10.24
CA GLU A 197 -10.23 -5.68 11.51
C GLU A 197 -10.28 -4.54 12.54
N LYS A 198 -10.01 -3.30 12.12
CA LYS A 198 -10.14 -2.12 12.99
C LYS A 198 -11.58 -1.91 13.48
N SER A 199 -12.55 -1.98 12.57
CA SER A 199 -13.97 -1.84 12.91
C SER A 199 -14.45 -2.94 13.86
N LEU A 200 -13.98 -4.16 13.66
CA LEU A 200 -14.33 -5.30 14.50
C LEU A 200 -13.79 -5.11 15.92
N ARG A 201 -12.54 -4.67 16.04
CA ARG A 201 -11.92 -4.33 17.36
C ARG A 201 -12.67 -3.21 18.06
N ASP A 202 -13.11 -2.16 17.33
CA ASP A 202 -13.90 -1.06 17.91
C ASP A 202 -15.28 -1.53 18.41
N ILE A 203 -15.91 -2.47 17.68
CA ILE A 203 -17.18 -3.09 18.09
C ILE A 203 -16.97 -3.97 19.33
N GLU A 204 -15.92 -4.79 19.37
CA GLU A 204 -15.60 -5.63 20.54
C GLU A 204 -15.34 -4.78 21.78
N LEU A 205 -14.58 -3.69 21.66
CA LEU A 205 -14.35 -2.77 22.78
C LEU A 205 -15.66 -2.11 23.25
N LYS A 206 -16.54 -1.70 22.33
CA LYS A 206 -17.86 -1.17 22.70
C LYS A 206 -18.72 -2.24 23.37
N ALA A 207 -18.74 -3.47 22.87
CA ALA A 207 -19.49 -4.57 23.46
C ALA A 207 -19.04 -4.87 24.89
N LEU A 208 -17.71 -4.86 25.16
CA LEU A 208 -17.15 -5.02 26.50
C LEU A 208 -17.60 -3.86 27.44
N HIS A 209 -17.64 -2.62 26.95
CA HIS A 209 -18.15 -1.48 27.70
C HIS A 209 -19.64 -1.61 28.06
N TYR A 210 -20.45 -2.18 27.16
CA TYR A 210 -21.89 -2.41 27.42
C TYR A 210 -22.21 -3.58 28.36
N GLN A 211 -21.24 -4.47 28.65
CA GLN A 211 -21.47 -5.58 29.61
C GLN A 211 -21.70 -5.09 31.05
N ILE A 212 -21.21 -3.91 31.40
CA ILE A 212 -21.57 -3.27 32.67
C ILE A 212 -22.84 -2.45 32.39
N ASN A 213 -24.01 -2.93 32.83
CA ASN A 213 -25.25 -2.18 32.68
C ASN A 213 -25.20 -0.93 33.60
N PRO A 214 -24.97 0.31 33.06
CA PRO A 214 -24.83 1.49 33.91
C PRO A 214 -26.06 1.77 34.72
N HIS A 215 -27.24 1.54 34.16
CA HIS A 215 -28.50 1.75 34.81
C HIS A 215 -28.70 0.83 36.04
N PHE A 216 -28.32 -0.43 35.94
CA PHE A 216 -28.33 -1.36 37.07
C PHE A 216 -27.39 -0.88 38.20
N LEU A 217 -26.17 -0.48 37.84
CA LEU A 217 -25.19 0.02 38.81
C LEU A 217 -25.73 1.25 39.56
N PHE A 218 -26.28 2.23 38.85
CA PHE A 218 -26.87 3.44 39.48
C PHE A 218 -28.08 3.11 40.37
N ASN A 219 -28.92 2.16 39.96
CA ASN A 219 -30.06 1.76 40.76
C ASN A 219 -29.62 1.12 42.10
N VAL A 220 -28.57 0.29 42.06
CA VAL A 220 -27.98 -0.31 43.29
C VAL A 220 -27.37 0.78 44.17
N LEU A 221 -26.54 1.68 43.61
CA LEU A 221 -25.92 2.77 44.38
C LEU A 221 -26.96 3.70 45.02
N ASN A 222 -27.99 4.07 44.29
CA ASN A 222 -29.10 4.88 44.81
C ASN A 222 -29.85 4.16 45.94
N THR A 223 -30.03 2.84 45.86
CA THR A 223 -30.68 2.04 46.91
C THR A 223 -29.83 2.05 48.17
N ILE A 224 -28.51 1.82 48.04
CA ILE A 224 -27.58 1.85 49.16
C ILE A 224 -27.52 3.25 49.79
N GLY A 225 -27.52 4.34 48.99
CA GLY A 225 -27.54 5.69 49.47
C GLY A 225 -28.82 6.01 50.29
N ARG A 226 -29.99 5.53 49.85
CA ARG A 226 -31.24 5.65 50.61
C ARG A 226 -31.22 4.88 51.93
N LEU A 227 -30.65 3.67 51.92
CA LEU A 227 -30.49 2.90 53.15
C LEU A 227 -29.58 3.65 54.14
N ALA A 228 -28.45 4.18 53.68
CA ALA A 228 -27.52 4.95 54.50
C ALA A 228 -28.19 6.20 55.09
N PHE A 229 -29.07 6.89 54.31
CA PHE A 229 -29.88 7.99 54.80
C PHE A 229 -30.83 7.56 55.93
N PHE A 230 -31.58 6.46 55.75
CA PHE A 230 -32.51 5.96 56.78
C PHE A 230 -31.81 5.52 58.05
N GLU A 231 -30.56 5.00 57.94
CA GLU A 231 -29.73 4.62 59.08
C GLU A 231 -28.98 5.81 59.70
N ASN A 232 -29.21 7.05 59.24
CA ASN A 232 -28.47 8.24 59.62
C ASN A 232 -26.95 8.15 59.45
N ALA A 233 -26.49 7.29 58.50
CA ALA A 233 -25.08 7.10 58.20
C ALA A 233 -24.60 8.15 57.18
N LYS A 234 -24.53 9.41 57.58
CA LYS A 234 -24.25 10.56 56.72
C LYS A 234 -22.98 10.41 55.90
N MET A 235 -21.91 9.90 56.52
CA MET A 235 -20.63 9.71 55.86
C MET A 235 -20.71 8.64 54.75
N THR A 236 -21.48 7.57 54.97
CA THR A 236 -21.72 6.51 53.97
C THR A 236 -22.54 7.06 52.81
N GLU A 237 -23.58 7.84 53.10
CA GLU A 237 -24.40 8.52 52.09
C GLU A 237 -23.56 9.42 51.19
N ASP A 238 -22.70 10.28 51.75
CA ASP A 238 -21.83 11.19 51.02
C ASP A 238 -20.83 10.44 50.09
N VAL A 239 -20.26 9.32 50.54
CA VAL A 239 -19.38 8.47 49.73
C VAL A 239 -20.14 7.88 48.54
N ILE A 240 -21.33 7.34 48.77
CA ILE A 240 -22.10 6.66 47.72
C ILE A 240 -22.52 7.67 46.65
N TYR A 241 -22.97 8.86 47.00
CA TYR A 241 -23.30 9.88 46.02
C TYR A 241 -22.08 10.39 45.26
N SER A 242 -20.98 10.67 45.94
CA SER A 242 -19.70 11.03 45.28
C SER A 242 -19.23 9.97 44.31
N PHE A 243 -19.28 8.67 44.69
CA PHE A 243 -18.93 7.56 43.84
C PHE A 243 -19.89 7.40 42.63
N SER A 244 -21.20 7.54 42.87
CA SER A 244 -22.20 7.50 41.78
C SER A 244 -21.97 8.58 40.73
N ASP A 245 -21.66 9.83 41.14
CA ASP A 245 -21.35 10.90 40.21
C ASP A 245 -20.03 10.67 39.45
N MET A 246 -19.01 10.14 40.12
CA MET A 246 -17.76 9.73 39.45
C MET A 246 -18.01 8.65 38.39
N MET A 247 -18.78 7.62 38.71
CA MET A 247 -19.11 6.54 37.75
C MET A 247 -19.94 7.10 36.58
N ARG A 248 -20.86 8.05 36.82
CA ARG A 248 -21.63 8.69 35.75
C ARG A 248 -20.75 9.47 34.81
N TYR A 249 -19.76 10.20 35.31
CA TYR A 249 -18.78 10.90 34.50
C TYR A 249 -17.96 9.94 33.62
N LEU A 250 -17.47 8.85 34.19
CA LEU A 250 -16.69 7.83 33.45
C LEU A 250 -17.49 7.16 32.33
N LEU A 251 -18.79 6.87 32.59
CA LEU A 251 -19.63 6.16 31.62
C LEU A 251 -20.23 7.06 30.51
N GLN A 252 -20.38 8.37 30.78
CA GLN A 252 -20.90 9.33 29.79
C GLN A 252 -19.87 9.80 28.75
N SER A 253 -18.58 9.71 29.04
CA SER A 253 -17.50 10.28 28.21
C SER A 253 -17.05 9.43 27.03
N SER A 254 -17.82 8.45 26.61
CA SER A 254 -17.41 7.56 25.53
C SER A 254 -17.43 8.15 24.12
N SER A 255 -17.93 9.38 23.92
CA SER A 255 -18.13 9.96 22.59
C SER A 255 -17.33 11.23 22.28
N ASP A 256 -16.92 12.02 23.28
CA ASP A 256 -16.12 13.24 23.07
C ASP A 256 -14.77 13.12 23.82
N PRO A 257 -13.64 13.17 23.13
CA PRO A 257 -12.32 13.09 23.75
C PRO A 257 -11.94 14.32 24.56
N LEU A 258 -12.64 15.44 24.38
CA LEU A 258 -12.47 16.68 25.16
C LEU A 258 -13.69 16.88 26.07
N THR A 259 -13.44 17.35 27.29
CA THR A 259 -14.47 17.62 28.28
C THR A 259 -14.35 19.02 28.83
N LEU A 260 -15.43 19.53 29.48
CA LEU A 260 -15.41 20.84 30.13
C LEU A 260 -14.64 20.80 31.46
N MET A 261 -13.92 21.86 31.77
CA MET A 261 -13.25 22.07 33.05
C MET A 261 -14.20 21.83 34.25
N SER A 262 -15.42 22.30 34.15
CA SER A 262 -16.45 22.12 35.19
C SER A 262 -16.69 20.64 35.52
N SER A 263 -16.68 19.77 34.51
CA SER A 263 -16.89 18.32 34.68
C SER A 263 -15.69 17.66 35.35
N GLU A 264 -14.46 18.02 34.92
CA GLU A 264 -13.22 17.53 35.55
C GLU A 264 -13.09 17.99 37.00
N VAL A 265 -13.36 19.26 37.27
CA VAL A 265 -13.35 19.82 38.66
C VAL A 265 -14.35 19.10 39.57
N THR A 266 -15.55 18.86 39.05
CA THR A 266 -16.58 18.12 39.80
C THR A 266 -16.11 16.69 40.10
N HIS A 267 -15.55 16.00 39.09
CA HIS A 267 -15.03 14.64 39.24
C HIS A 267 -13.86 14.56 40.23
N VAL A 268 -12.87 15.44 40.11
CA VAL A 268 -11.72 15.54 41.02
C VAL A 268 -12.16 15.84 42.45
N ASN A 269 -13.13 16.75 42.62
CA ASN A 269 -13.63 17.06 43.96
C ASN A 269 -14.32 15.85 44.62
N ASN A 270 -15.13 15.11 43.86
CA ASN A 270 -15.75 13.87 44.37
C ASN A 270 -14.70 12.82 44.69
N TYR A 271 -13.67 12.65 43.84
CA TYR A 271 -12.54 11.77 44.11
C TYR A 271 -11.82 12.14 45.43
N LEU A 272 -11.44 13.43 45.57
CA LEU A 272 -10.73 13.92 46.76
C LEU A 272 -11.57 13.82 48.04
N LYS A 273 -12.89 14.01 47.94
CA LYS A 273 -13.81 13.78 49.08
C LYS A 273 -13.77 12.33 49.55
N ILE A 274 -13.84 11.38 48.63
CA ILE A 274 -13.72 9.92 48.99
C ILE A 274 -12.35 9.62 49.58
N GLN A 275 -11.27 10.13 49.00
CA GLN A 275 -9.94 9.96 49.52
C GLN A 275 -9.73 10.59 50.89
N LYS A 276 -10.37 11.74 51.16
CA LYS A 276 -10.35 12.41 52.46
C LYS A 276 -10.99 11.58 53.56
N ILE A 277 -12.07 10.88 53.24
CA ILE A 277 -12.70 9.94 54.20
C ILE A 277 -11.81 8.75 54.49
N ARG A 278 -11.14 8.21 53.47
CA ARG A 278 -10.22 7.07 53.61
C ARG A 278 -8.92 7.40 54.33
N LEU A 279 -8.32 8.55 54.04
CA LEU A 279 -7.00 8.96 54.52
C LEU A 279 -7.07 9.87 55.76
N GLY A 280 -8.26 10.38 56.10
CA GLY A 280 -8.49 11.21 57.30
C GLY A 280 -7.69 12.52 57.27
N SER A 281 -7.04 12.83 58.36
CA SER A 281 -6.22 14.05 58.49
C SER A 281 -4.98 14.07 57.66
N ARG A 282 -4.52 12.91 57.13
CA ARG A 282 -3.34 12.82 56.29
C ARG A 282 -3.50 13.50 54.92
N LEU A 283 -4.70 13.57 54.38
CA LEU A 283 -4.94 14.29 53.11
C LEU A 283 -5.45 15.73 53.41
N GLN A 284 -4.70 16.70 52.94
CA GLN A 284 -5.19 18.09 52.84
C GLN A 284 -5.29 18.46 51.36
N TYR A 285 -6.33 19.11 50.93
CA TYR A 285 -6.46 19.58 49.57
C TYR A 285 -7.21 20.90 49.45
N GLU A 286 -6.91 21.61 48.36
CA GLU A 286 -7.49 22.89 48.01
C GLU A 286 -7.68 22.99 46.50
N ILE A 287 -8.84 23.42 46.02
CA ILE A 287 -9.16 23.65 44.62
C ILE A 287 -9.58 25.11 44.47
N ASP A 288 -8.71 25.89 43.81
CA ASP A 288 -8.94 27.32 43.56
C ASP A 288 -8.92 27.56 42.03
N ILE A 289 -10.08 27.33 41.41
CA ILE A 289 -10.28 27.55 39.96
C ILE A 289 -11.42 28.55 39.79
N PRO A 290 -11.12 29.76 39.26
CA PRO A 290 -12.13 30.76 38.98
C PRO A 290 -13.25 30.28 38.06
N GLU A 291 -14.48 30.70 38.33
CA GLU A 291 -15.70 30.24 37.65
C GLU A 291 -15.66 30.50 36.13
N HIS A 292 -15.05 31.60 35.70
CA HIS A 292 -14.92 31.93 34.26
C HIS A 292 -14.11 30.94 33.43
N TYR A 293 -13.31 30.05 34.06
CA TYR A 293 -12.57 28.97 33.34
C TYR A 293 -13.37 27.67 33.20
N MET A 294 -14.55 27.55 33.85
CA MET A 294 -15.31 26.29 33.85
C MET A 294 -15.79 25.84 32.48
N GLY A 295 -15.85 26.75 31.50
CA GLY A 295 -16.18 26.44 30.10
C GLY A 295 -15.02 26.00 29.22
N VAL A 296 -13.76 26.04 29.69
CA VAL A 296 -12.59 25.66 28.95
C VAL A 296 -12.57 24.13 28.74
N LYS A 297 -12.19 23.67 27.54
CA LYS A 297 -12.10 22.26 27.22
C LYS A 297 -10.69 21.72 27.45
N LEU A 298 -10.59 20.51 27.98
CA LEU A 298 -9.36 19.77 28.20
C LEU A 298 -9.58 18.28 27.88
N PRO A 299 -8.52 17.50 27.68
CA PRO A 299 -8.65 16.06 27.44
C PRO A 299 -9.29 15.37 28.64
N PHE A 300 -10.25 14.47 28.38
CA PHE A 300 -10.96 13.70 29.38
C PHE A 300 -10.03 13.02 30.38
N LEU A 301 -10.30 13.14 31.70
CA LEU A 301 -9.48 12.64 32.81
C LEU A 301 -8.05 13.20 32.88
N ALA A 302 -7.75 14.34 32.23
CA ALA A 302 -6.41 14.91 32.29
C ALA A 302 -6.06 15.40 33.69
N MET A 303 -6.91 16.21 34.31
CA MET A 303 -6.71 16.70 35.69
C MET A 303 -6.80 15.56 36.69
N THR A 304 -7.79 14.68 36.55
CA THR A 304 -7.99 13.53 37.43
C THR A 304 -6.75 12.65 37.51
N THR A 305 -6.12 12.30 36.37
CA THR A 305 -4.93 11.45 36.32
C THR A 305 -3.76 12.06 37.10
N ILE A 306 -3.56 13.36 37.02
CA ILE A 306 -2.47 14.03 37.75
C ILE A 306 -2.78 14.06 39.25
N VAL A 307 -4.02 14.38 39.63
CA VAL A 307 -4.45 14.40 41.04
C VAL A 307 -4.36 12.99 41.67
N GLU A 308 -4.75 11.92 40.96
CA GLU A 308 -4.60 10.54 41.41
C GLU A 308 -3.13 10.19 41.71
N ASN A 309 -2.21 10.61 40.83
CA ASN A 309 -0.78 10.44 41.08
C ASN A 309 -0.30 11.21 42.29
N SER A 310 -0.74 12.45 42.49
CA SER A 310 -0.42 13.24 43.67
C SER A 310 -0.93 12.58 44.97
N VAL A 311 -2.17 12.08 44.98
CA VAL A 311 -2.68 11.31 46.16
C VAL A 311 -1.81 10.11 46.44
N LYS A 312 -1.51 9.31 45.42
CA LYS A 312 -0.72 8.06 45.56
C LYS A 312 0.69 8.33 46.08
N TYR A 313 1.40 9.29 45.50
CA TYR A 313 2.83 9.47 45.80
C TYR A 313 3.11 10.49 46.92
N ALA A 314 2.27 11.53 47.07
CA ALA A 314 2.50 12.56 48.06
C ALA A 314 1.74 12.30 49.40
N VAL A 315 0.68 11.47 49.41
CA VAL A 315 -0.15 11.28 50.59
C VAL A 315 -0.15 9.82 51.09
N GLU A 316 -0.45 8.86 50.21
CA GLU A 316 -0.58 7.44 50.66
C GLU A 316 0.74 6.85 51.16
N ASN A 317 1.85 7.18 50.51
CA ASN A 317 3.17 6.62 50.86
C ASN A 317 3.84 7.33 52.05
N ARG A 318 3.23 8.38 52.61
CA ARG A 318 3.80 9.17 53.71
C ARG A 318 2.96 9.05 54.99
N ALA A 319 3.62 8.73 56.08
CA ALA A 319 2.96 8.63 57.40
C ALA A 319 2.34 10.00 57.82
N ASP A 320 3.05 11.09 57.55
CA ASP A 320 2.63 12.45 57.91
C ASP A 320 1.56 13.01 56.93
N GLY A 321 1.27 12.27 55.87
CA GLY A 321 0.35 12.71 54.81
C GLY A 321 0.91 13.78 53.89
N GLY A 322 0.02 14.49 53.19
CA GLY A 322 0.41 15.50 52.24
C GLY A 322 -0.71 16.49 51.91
N LYS A 323 -0.32 17.57 51.24
CA LYS A 323 -1.21 18.60 50.71
C LYS A 323 -1.19 18.57 49.17
N ILE A 324 -2.38 18.72 48.58
CA ILE A 324 -2.57 18.86 47.13
C ILE A 324 -3.28 20.16 46.89
N SER A 325 -2.75 21.00 45.98
CA SER A 325 -3.40 22.21 45.52
C SER A 325 -3.63 22.22 44.03
N VAL A 326 -4.81 22.62 43.63
CA VAL A 326 -5.18 22.77 42.20
C VAL A 326 -5.58 24.20 41.99
N SER A 327 -4.89 24.88 41.06
CA SER A 327 -5.18 26.28 40.74
C SER A 327 -5.15 26.52 39.24
N ALA A 328 -5.80 27.60 38.78
CA ALA A 328 -5.80 27.97 37.39
C ALA A 328 -5.51 29.46 37.20
N ARG A 329 -4.75 29.77 36.15
CA ARG A 329 -4.45 31.14 35.71
C ARG A 329 -4.35 31.18 34.18
N ASP A 330 -4.46 32.36 33.58
CA ASP A 330 -4.24 32.55 32.15
C ASP A 330 -3.26 33.68 31.85
N ASP A 331 -2.83 33.76 30.60
CA ASP A 331 -2.01 34.84 30.04
C ASP A 331 -2.77 35.63 28.95
N GLY A 332 -4.09 35.47 28.84
CA GLY A 332 -4.97 36.05 27.83
C GLY A 332 -5.10 35.22 26.55
N LYS A 333 -4.25 34.22 26.35
CA LYS A 333 -4.29 33.28 25.22
C LYS A 333 -4.53 31.86 25.69
N ASP A 334 -3.80 31.43 26.67
CA ASP A 334 -3.77 30.05 27.14
C ASP A 334 -4.10 30.01 28.64
N LEU A 335 -4.79 28.95 29.04
CA LEU A 335 -5.02 28.60 30.42
C LEU A 335 -3.92 27.69 30.93
N PHE A 336 -3.40 27.95 32.13
CA PHE A 336 -2.46 27.16 32.87
C PHE A 336 -3.14 26.58 34.11
N LEU A 337 -3.44 25.27 34.06
CA LEU A 337 -3.97 24.51 35.20
C LEU A 337 -2.78 23.87 35.93
N CYS A 338 -2.58 24.33 37.17
CA CYS A 338 -1.46 23.93 38.00
C CYS A 338 -1.94 22.96 39.09
N ILE A 339 -1.34 21.76 39.17
CA ILE A 339 -1.57 20.74 40.19
C ILE A 339 -0.27 20.56 40.95
N GLU A 340 -0.26 20.86 42.24
CA GLU A 340 0.91 20.80 43.11
C GLU A 340 0.69 19.85 44.27
N ASP A 341 1.71 19.10 44.62
CA ASP A 341 1.77 18.28 45.85
C ASP A 341 3.06 18.58 46.60
N ASN A 342 3.05 18.24 47.87
CA ASN A 342 4.23 18.35 48.74
C ASN A 342 4.91 16.99 49.02
N GLY A 343 4.88 16.09 48.05
CA GLY A 343 5.49 14.74 48.18
C GLY A 343 7.02 14.76 48.12
N ASP A 344 7.58 13.58 47.82
CA ASP A 344 9.03 13.40 47.75
C ASP A 344 9.66 13.87 46.46
N GLY A 345 8.83 14.25 45.50
CA GLY A 345 9.27 14.69 44.16
C GLY A 345 9.81 13.56 43.29
N MET A 346 10.38 13.92 42.17
CA MET A 346 11.00 12.98 41.24
C MET A 346 12.25 13.55 40.57
N SER A 347 13.18 12.68 40.16
CA SER A 347 14.39 13.08 39.45
C SER A 347 14.08 13.55 38.02
N LYS A 348 14.95 14.43 37.48
CA LYS A 348 14.83 14.92 36.09
C LYS A 348 14.82 13.79 35.07
N ASP A 349 15.63 12.74 35.27
CA ASP A 349 15.68 11.57 34.40
C ASP A 349 14.34 10.82 34.40
N LYS A 350 13.71 10.69 35.58
CA LYS A 350 12.39 10.08 35.69
C LYS A 350 11.33 10.89 34.95
N ILE A 351 11.35 12.22 35.04
CA ILE A 351 10.44 13.11 34.29
C ILE A 351 10.61 12.90 32.78
N VAL A 352 11.86 12.92 32.28
CA VAL A 352 12.14 12.73 30.86
C VAL A 352 11.64 11.37 30.36
N ASN A 353 11.89 10.30 31.12
CA ASN A 353 11.47 8.95 30.75
C ASN A 353 9.94 8.80 30.74
N ILE A 354 9.24 9.44 31.68
CA ILE A 354 7.76 9.48 31.71
C ILE A 354 7.23 10.18 30.47
N LEU A 355 7.74 11.36 30.15
CA LEU A 355 7.25 12.15 28.99
C LEU A 355 7.57 11.50 27.64
N ARG A 356 8.63 10.70 27.53
CA ARG A 356 9.00 9.92 26.34
C ARG A 356 8.24 8.59 26.19
N GLY A 357 7.65 8.09 27.28
CA GLY A 357 7.00 6.79 27.28
C GLY A 357 7.98 5.62 27.44
N ASP A 358 9.26 5.86 27.73
CA ASP A 358 10.29 4.81 27.91
C ASP A 358 10.06 3.98 29.20
N ALA A 359 9.20 4.45 30.09
CA ALA A 359 8.82 3.79 31.33
C ALA A 359 7.78 2.64 31.18
N TYR A 360 7.52 2.18 29.95
CA TYR A 360 6.56 1.08 29.68
C TYR A 360 6.96 -0.27 30.29
N SER A 361 8.21 -0.44 30.72
CA SER A 361 8.72 -1.69 31.31
C SER A 361 8.21 -1.96 32.74
N ASP A 362 7.80 -0.93 33.47
CA ASP A 362 7.29 -1.06 34.86
C ASP A 362 5.82 -0.64 34.97
N LYS A 363 4.91 -1.55 34.63
CA LYS A 363 3.44 -1.37 34.70
C LYS A 363 2.88 -0.96 36.08
N LYS A 364 3.70 -0.93 37.13
CA LYS A 364 3.27 -0.63 38.51
C LYS A 364 3.37 0.85 38.89
N ASP A 365 3.99 1.72 38.08
CA ASP A 365 4.53 3.00 38.57
C ASP A 365 3.77 4.26 38.08
N GLY A 366 2.48 4.19 37.74
CA GLY A 366 1.67 5.41 37.41
C GLY A 366 2.16 6.25 36.22
N SER A 367 3.34 5.96 35.68
CA SER A 367 4.00 6.64 34.56
C SER A 367 3.19 6.61 33.28
N VAL A 368 2.41 5.57 33.06
CA VAL A 368 1.53 5.39 31.89
C VAL A 368 0.43 6.45 31.84
N GLY A 369 -0.12 6.85 32.99
CA GLY A 369 -1.18 7.85 33.08
C GLY A 369 -0.70 9.24 32.62
N ILE A 370 0.44 9.70 33.14
CA ILE A 370 1.03 11.00 32.79
C ILE A 370 1.42 11.03 31.29
N TYR A 371 2.05 9.99 30.79
CA TYR A 371 2.38 9.87 29.38
C TYR A 371 1.14 9.97 28.48
N ASN A 372 0.06 9.27 28.84
CA ASN A 372 -1.20 9.33 28.09
C ASN A 372 -1.82 10.72 28.09
N VAL A 373 -1.76 11.46 29.21
CA VAL A 373 -2.21 12.85 29.28
C VAL A 373 -1.36 13.72 28.36
N ASN A 374 -0.02 13.59 28.42
CA ASN A 374 0.90 14.33 27.57
C ASN A 374 0.64 14.07 26.09
N THR A 375 0.49 12.80 25.69
CA THR A 375 0.20 12.41 24.31
C THR A 375 -1.12 12.97 23.81
N ARG A 376 -2.16 13.01 24.66
CA ARG A 376 -3.46 13.61 24.27
C ARG A 376 -3.39 15.11 24.14
N LEU A 377 -2.72 15.81 25.04
CA LEU A 377 -2.51 17.27 24.96
C LEU A 377 -1.80 17.65 23.66
N THR A 378 -0.69 16.98 23.35
CA THR A 378 0.06 17.26 22.12
C THR A 378 -0.70 16.84 20.85
N HIS A 379 -1.53 15.82 20.92
CA HIS A 379 -2.36 15.38 19.80
C HIS A 379 -3.48 16.39 19.47
N TYR A 380 -4.16 16.93 20.49
CA TYR A 380 -5.30 17.83 20.26
C TYR A 380 -4.92 19.29 20.08
N PHE A 381 -3.86 19.74 20.74
CA PHE A 381 -3.53 21.16 20.78
C PHE A 381 -2.18 21.51 20.13
N GLY A 382 -1.32 20.52 19.89
CA GLY A 382 0.03 20.72 19.34
C GLY A 382 1.14 20.47 20.35
N ASN A 383 2.37 20.31 19.86
CA ASN A 383 3.55 19.97 20.68
C ASN A 383 3.88 21.03 21.73
N GLU A 384 3.49 22.28 21.49
CA GLU A 384 3.66 23.40 22.42
C GLU A 384 2.80 23.29 23.69
N TYR A 385 1.83 22.39 23.70
CA TYR A 385 0.96 22.11 24.84
C TYR A 385 1.35 20.85 25.62
N ALA A 386 2.57 20.37 25.43
CA ALA A 386 3.12 19.28 26.23
C ALA A 386 3.08 19.63 27.72
N LEU A 387 2.91 18.59 28.58
CA LEU A 387 2.94 18.78 30.02
C LEU A 387 4.26 19.41 30.49
N ASP A 388 4.17 20.39 31.37
CA ASP A 388 5.32 20.92 32.09
C ASP A 388 5.34 20.33 33.51
N ILE A 389 6.46 19.72 33.89
CA ILE A 389 6.63 19.03 35.18
C ILE A 389 7.87 19.57 35.86
N GLU A 390 7.65 20.24 37.00
CA GLU A 390 8.71 20.74 37.87
C GLU A 390 8.75 19.90 39.16
N SER A 391 9.93 19.42 39.54
CA SER A 391 10.11 18.67 40.79
C SER A 391 11.53 18.79 41.31
N ALA A 392 11.70 19.00 42.58
CA ALA A 392 12.98 19.18 43.21
C ALA A 392 13.69 17.89 43.63
N ASN A 393 13.02 16.72 43.55
CA ASN A 393 13.49 15.42 44.01
C ASN A 393 14.01 15.45 45.49
N LYS A 394 13.28 16.17 46.34
CA LYS A 394 13.55 16.28 47.77
C LYS A 394 12.25 16.11 48.58
N PRO A 395 12.32 15.38 49.70
CA PRO A 395 11.15 15.18 50.56
C PRO A 395 10.54 16.50 51.03
N GLY A 396 9.24 16.65 50.78
CA GLY A 396 8.47 17.87 51.14
C GLY A 396 8.49 19.01 50.15
N GLU A 397 9.34 18.98 49.12
CA GLU A 397 9.33 19.99 48.04
C GLU A 397 8.35 19.63 46.92
N GLY A 398 7.95 18.34 46.81
CA GLY A 398 6.86 17.87 45.94
C GLY A 398 7.07 17.96 44.46
N THR A 399 5.94 17.89 43.78
CA THR A 399 5.85 18.00 42.32
C THR A 399 4.79 19.01 41.91
N ARG A 400 5.09 19.82 40.90
CA ARG A 400 4.17 20.71 40.21
C ARG A 400 4.00 20.22 38.76
N VAL A 401 2.77 19.96 38.36
CA VAL A 401 2.41 19.62 36.98
C VAL A 401 1.50 20.70 36.42
N THR A 402 1.92 21.30 35.32
CA THR A 402 1.14 22.33 34.62
C THR A 402 0.57 21.79 33.32
N ILE A 403 -0.76 21.81 33.21
CA ILE A 403 -1.52 21.54 31.99
C ILE A 403 -1.81 22.88 31.31
N ARG A 404 -1.31 23.05 30.09
CA ARG A 404 -1.58 24.24 29.27
C ARG A 404 -2.62 23.89 28.20
N VAL A 405 -3.66 24.70 28.05
CA VAL A 405 -4.68 24.54 27.01
C VAL A 405 -5.12 25.92 26.49
N PRO A 406 -5.56 26.04 25.22
CA PRO A 406 -6.07 27.31 24.72
C PRO A 406 -7.34 27.72 25.42
N LEU A 407 -7.49 29.03 25.72
CA LEU A 407 -8.71 29.60 26.38
C LEU A 407 -9.92 29.51 25.46
N MET A 408 -9.76 29.65 24.16
CA MET A 408 -10.81 29.53 23.15
C MET A 408 -10.41 28.46 22.14
N LEU A 409 -11.31 27.52 21.94
CA LEU A 409 -11.21 26.47 20.89
C LEU A 409 -12.18 26.84 19.76
#